data_7dc28fab5892496dbf7bba0f61d1cef5
#
_entry.id   7dc28fab5892496dbf7bba0f61d1cef5
#
_cell.length_a   1.000
_cell.length_b   1.000
_cell.length_c   1.000
_cell.angle_alpha   90.00
_cell.angle_beta   90.00
_cell.angle_gamma   90.00
#
_symmetry.space_group_name_H-M   'P 1'
#
loop_
_entity.id
_entity.type
_entity.pdbx_description
1 polymer ?
#
loop_
_entity_poly.entity_id
_entity_poly.type
_entity_poly.pdbx_seq_one_letter_code
_entity_poly.pdbx_strand_id
1 'polypeptide(L)'
;MTGPRTPEVRRAEAEHRLIAAAADLVGELGPSKVTLANVGERAGYSRGLATHHFGSKGALMQRLVEAVTHQFRDAMFDRGGADDLVTELRTLIGIYFDVVTDLQPVNRARLVLWADTVANPEEDTRTRMVAADREFREEIEKRIRAGVTAGQVPSMVHPHGLATVIVAMLRGVALQSVIDDHVDLEGARSEVEALLIHRLTTEQKAGH
;
A
#
# COMPACT_ATOMS: atom_id res chain seq x y z
N MET A 1 11.53 35.92 -0.28
CA MET A 1 10.78 36.44 0.89
C MET A 1 9.44 35.71 0.94
N THR A 2 9.34 34.70 1.80
CA THR A 2 8.08 33.93 2.01
C THR A 2 7.17 34.76 2.90
N GLY A 3 6.01 35.17 2.36
CA GLY A 3 4.97 35.88 3.12
C GLY A 3 4.45 35.10 4.33
N PRO A 4 3.74 35.71 5.27
CA PRO A 4 3.23 35.05 6.46
C PRO A 4 2.25 33.93 6.05
N ARG A 5 2.55 32.70 6.49
CA ARG A 5 1.71 31.51 6.23
C ARG A 5 0.33 31.71 6.85
N THR A 6 -0.72 31.44 6.08
CA THR A 6 -2.10 31.54 6.59
C THR A 6 -2.35 30.50 7.70
N PRO A 7 -3.35 30.71 8.58
CA PRO A 7 -3.74 29.73 9.60
C PRO A 7 -4.06 28.34 9.02
N GLU A 8 -4.66 28.29 7.84
CA GLU A 8 -5.02 27.06 7.12
C GLU A 8 -3.78 26.28 6.67
N VAL A 9 -2.78 26.97 6.09
CA VAL A 9 -1.52 26.35 5.70
C VAL A 9 -0.79 25.77 6.91
N ARG A 10 -0.75 26.50 8.03
CA ARG A 10 -0.16 26.00 9.28
C ARG A 10 -0.87 24.77 9.83
N ARG A 11 -2.21 24.74 9.72
CA ARG A 11 -3.02 23.60 10.16
C ARG A 11 -2.76 22.37 9.30
N ALA A 12 -2.70 22.51 7.97
CA ALA A 12 -2.38 21.43 7.05
C ALA A 12 -0.95 20.88 7.26
N GLU A 13 0.05 21.77 7.48
CA GLU A 13 1.42 21.37 7.82
C GLU A 13 1.48 20.60 9.15
N ALA A 14 0.74 21.03 10.15
CA ALA A 14 0.67 20.33 11.43
C ALA A 14 0.01 18.95 11.28
N GLU A 15 -1.08 18.86 10.53
CA GLU A 15 -1.74 17.58 10.24
C GLU A 15 -0.79 16.61 9.54
N HIS A 16 -0.10 17.06 8.50
CA HIS A 16 0.87 16.24 7.78
C HIS A 16 1.96 15.70 8.69
N ARG A 17 2.55 16.54 9.56
CA ARG A 17 3.58 16.11 10.53
C ARG A 17 3.04 15.12 11.56
N LEU A 18 1.81 15.33 12.04
CA LEU A 18 1.17 14.43 12.99
C LEU A 18 0.88 13.06 12.35
N ILE A 19 0.42 13.03 11.11
CA ILE A 19 0.19 11.77 10.36
C ILE A 19 1.52 11.05 10.10
N ALA A 20 2.57 11.75 9.71
CA ALA A 20 3.91 11.17 9.53
C ALA A 20 4.42 10.55 10.85
N ALA A 21 4.31 11.28 11.97
CA ALA A 21 4.68 10.77 13.29
C ALA A 21 3.83 9.57 13.73
N ALA A 22 2.56 9.55 13.38
CA ALA A 22 1.69 8.40 13.62
C ALA A 22 2.11 7.17 12.79
N ALA A 23 2.51 7.38 11.53
CA ALA A 23 3.05 6.30 10.68
C ALA A 23 4.33 5.72 11.28
N ASP A 24 5.29 6.56 11.71
CA ASP A 24 6.49 6.12 12.39
C ASP A 24 6.16 5.22 13.59
N LEU A 25 5.31 5.72 14.48
CA LEU A 25 4.95 5.01 15.71
C LEU A 25 4.17 3.72 15.45
N VAL A 26 3.29 3.69 14.46
CA VAL A 26 2.59 2.46 14.06
C VAL A 26 3.58 1.44 13.51
N GLY A 27 4.52 1.88 12.66
CA GLY A 27 5.55 1.00 12.11
C GLY A 27 6.51 0.43 13.15
N GLU A 28 6.82 1.19 14.21
CA GLU A 28 7.73 0.79 15.28
C GLU A 28 7.05 -0.03 16.39
N LEU A 29 5.86 0.38 16.82
CA LEU A 29 5.24 -0.11 18.07
C LEU A 29 3.95 -0.91 17.84
N GLY A 30 3.40 -0.85 16.64
CA GLY A 30 2.06 -1.31 16.31
C GLY A 30 0.96 -0.33 16.75
N PRO A 31 -0.24 -0.41 16.13
CA PRO A 31 -1.31 0.57 16.33
C PRO A 31 -1.86 0.61 17.77
N SER A 32 -1.83 -0.50 18.48
CA SER A 32 -2.34 -0.59 19.86
C SER A 32 -1.60 0.34 20.84
N LYS A 33 -0.27 0.50 20.68
CA LYS A 33 0.59 1.31 21.55
C LYS A 33 0.64 2.78 21.16
N VAL A 34 0.06 3.18 20.03
CA VAL A 34 0.01 4.58 19.62
C VAL A 34 -1.02 5.36 20.45
N THR A 35 -0.61 6.52 20.91
CA THR A 35 -1.45 7.48 21.66
C THR A 35 -1.36 8.86 21.04
N LEU A 36 -2.40 9.69 21.17
CA LEU A 36 -2.35 11.08 20.70
C LEU A 36 -1.20 11.88 21.33
N ALA A 37 -0.88 11.58 22.59
CA ALA A 37 0.22 12.25 23.30
C ALA A 37 1.59 11.93 22.68
N ASN A 38 1.89 10.63 22.44
CA ASN A 38 3.18 10.27 21.84
C ASN A 38 3.30 10.68 20.37
N VAL A 39 2.19 10.77 19.64
CA VAL A 39 2.17 11.34 18.28
C VAL A 39 2.49 12.83 18.29
N GLY A 40 1.89 13.61 19.21
CA GLY A 40 2.23 15.03 19.37
C GLY A 40 3.72 15.24 19.66
N GLU A 41 4.28 14.49 20.61
CA GLU A 41 5.70 14.54 20.97
C GLU A 41 6.64 14.15 19.80
N ARG A 42 6.34 13.05 19.11
CA ARG A 42 7.10 12.59 17.94
C ARG A 42 7.09 13.62 16.81
N ALA A 43 5.97 14.31 16.61
CA ALA A 43 5.80 15.36 15.60
C ALA A 43 6.51 16.69 15.98
N GLY A 44 7.09 16.80 17.18
CA GLY A 44 7.74 18.01 17.69
C GLY A 44 6.74 19.05 18.22
N TYR A 45 5.54 18.63 18.61
CA TYR A 45 4.50 19.48 19.17
C TYR A 45 4.21 19.16 20.64
N SER A 46 3.33 19.94 21.26
CA SER A 46 2.83 19.64 22.59
C SER A 46 1.96 18.36 22.55
N ARG A 47 1.93 17.61 23.69
CA ARG A 47 1.07 16.41 23.86
C ARG A 47 -0.40 16.64 23.53
N GLY A 48 -0.90 17.85 23.75
CA GLY A 48 -2.30 18.19 23.51
C GLY A 48 -2.64 18.53 22.06
N LEU A 49 -1.66 18.82 21.20
CA LEU A 49 -1.96 19.28 19.83
C LEU A 49 -2.64 18.20 19.00
N ALA A 50 -2.19 16.95 19.07
CA ALA A 50 -2.83 15.85 18.35
C ALA A 50 -4.27 15.61 18.83
N THR A 51 -4.52 15.74 20.14
CA THR A 51 -5.90 15.67 20.70
C THR A 51 -6.77 16.82 20.19
N HIS A 52 -6.23 18.03 20.15
CA HIS A 52 -6.96 19.17 19.59
C HIS A 52 -7.27 18.99 18.10
N HIS A 53 -6.37 18.36 17.35
CA HIS A 53 -6.48 18.19 15.90
C HIS A 53 -7.44 17.05 15.52
N PHE A 54 -7.32 15.88 16.12
CA PHE A 54 -8.06 14.67 15.77
C PHE A 54 -9.22 14.33 16.72
N GLY A 55 -9.21 14.85 17.93
CA GLY A 55 -10.23 14.57 18.95
C GLY A 55 -10.07 13.19 19.60
N SER A 56 -9.85 12.12 18.83
CA SER A 56 -9.73 10.76 19.34
C SER A 56 -8.64 9.94 18.62
N LYS A 57 -8.18 8.86 19.26
CA LYS A 57 -7.27 7.89 18.63
C LYS A 57 -7.90 7.24 17.39
N GLY A 58 -9.20 6.91 17.44
CA GLY A 58 -9.92 6.35 16.30
C GLY A 58 -9.90 7.28 15.09
N ALA A 59 -10.18 8.58 15.28
CA ALA A 59 -10.11 9.57 14.20
C ALA A 59 -8.70 9.75 13.65
N LEU A 60 -7.64 9.73 14.49
CA LEU A 60 -6.27 9.72 14.05
C LEU A 60 -5.98 8.48 13.18
N MET A 61 -6.37 7.28 13.63
CA MET A 61 -6.13 6.04 12.90
C MET A 61 -6.86 6.01 11.56
N GLN A 62 -8.09 6.53 11.48
CA GLN A 62 -8.81 6.67 10.21
C GLN A 62 -8.06 7.57 9.22
N ARG A 63 -7.60 8.74 9.69
CA ARG A 63 -6.81 9.66 8.84
C ARG A 63 -5.47 9.05 8.42
N LEU A 64 -4.82 8.29 9.30
CA LEU A 64 -3.59 7.57 8.97
C LEU A 64 -3.85 6.52 7.88
N VAL A 65 -4.89 5.69 8.02
CA VAL A 65 -5.26 4.69 7.00
C VAL A 65 -5.51 5.35 5.64
N GLU A 66 -6.27 6.45 5.62
CA GLU A 66 -6.49 7.23 4.39
C GLU A 66 -5.16 7.69 3.77
N ALA A 67 -4.28 8.28 4.58
CA ALA A 67 -3.00 8.78 4.08
C ALA A 67 -2.11 7.67 3.51
N VAL A 68 -1.91 6.56 4.25
CA VAL A 68 -1.01 5.48 3.82
C VAL A 68 -1.55 4.72 2.60
N THR A 69 -2.88 4.57 2.48
CA THR A 69 -3.50 3.88 1.35
C THR A 69 -3.53 4.75 0.09
N HIS A 70 -3.81 6.05 0.23
CA HIS A 70 -3.73 7.00 -0.89
C HIS A 70 -2.32 7.13 -1.44
N GLN A 71 -1.33 7.37 -0.56
CA GLN A 71 0.07 7.50 -0.98
C GLN A 71 0.56 6.22 -1.68
N PHE A 72 0.20 5.06 -1.18
CA PHE A 72 0.54 3.79 -1.82
C PHE A 72 -0.11 3.66 -3.20
N ARG A 73 -1.41 3.95 -3.32
CA ARG A 73 -2.13 3.88 -4.59
C ARG A 73 -1.53 4.82 -5.63
N ASP A 74 -1.24 6.07 -5.24
CA ASP A 74 -0.64 7.06 -6.12
C ASP A 74 0.75 6.60 -6.59
N ALA A 75 1.58 6.06 -5.69
CA ALA A 75 2.87 5.48 -6.05
C ALA A 75 2.75 4.34 -7.08
N MET A 76 1.71 3.51 -6.95
CA MET A 76 1.50 2.34 -7.80
C MET A 76 0.90 2.67 -9.17
N PHE A 77 0.03 3.68 -9.28
CA PHE A 77 -0.82 3.88 -10.46
C PHE A 77 -0.68 5.24 -11.14
N ASP A 78 0.03 6.20 -10.57
CA ASP A 78 0.19 7.54 -11.14
C ASP A 78 1.13 7.60 -12.36
N ARG A 79 1.89 6.54 -12.59
CA ARG A 79 2.74 6.39 -13.77
C ARG A 79 1.90 5.83 -14.90
N GLY A 80 1.78 6.58 -16.01
CA GLY A 80 0.95 6.23 -17.16
C GLY A 80 1.12 4.78 -17.62
N GLY A 81 0.07 4.22 -18.23
CA GLY A 81 0.03 2.84 -18.70
C GLY A 81 1.08 2.56 -19.78
N ALA A 82 1.49 1.30 -19.89
CA ALA A 82 2.31 0.80 -20.99
C ALA A 82 1.45 0.37 -22.18
N ASP A 83 2.07 0.20 -23.35
CA ASP A 83 1.38 -0.20 -24.59
C ASP A 83 0.83 -1.64 -24.54
N ASP A 84 1.37 -2.48 -23.65
CA ASP A 84 0.91 -3.85 -23.46
C ASP A 84 0.82 -4.24 -21.98
N LEU A 85 -0.05 -5.20 -21.68
CA LEU A 85 -0.36 -5.64 -20.32
C LEU A 85 0.87 -6.23 -19.60
N VAL A 86 1.72 -7.00 -20.30
CA VAL A 86 2.88 -7.66 -19.68
C VAL A 86 3.86 -6.61 -19.16
N THR A 87 4.16 -5.62 -19.98
CA THR A 87 5.02 -4.49 -19.62
C THR A 87 4.40 -3.66 -18.48
N GLU A 88 3.09 -3.44 -18.53
CA GLU A 88 2.37 -2.72 -17.47
C GLU A 88 2.45 -3.43 -16.12
N LEU A 89 2.20 -4.74 -16.09
CA LEU A 89 2.29 -5.54 -14.85
C LEU A 89 3.72 -5.66 -14.35
N ARG A 90 4.73 -5.80 -15.22
CA ARG A 90 6.15 -5.77 -14.82
C ARG A 90 6.52 -4.45 -14.16
N THR A 91 6.07 -3.35 -14.74
CA THR A 91 6.29 -2.01 -14.18
C THR A 91 5.66 -1.90 -12.79
N LEU A 92 4.42 -2.35 -12.63
CA LEU A 92 3.71 -2.37 -11.36
C LEU A 92 4.45 -3.22 -10.30
N ILE A 93 4.92 -4.41 -10.67
CA ILE A 93 5.72 -5.26 -9.78
C ILE A 93 7.00 -4.53 -9.38
N GLY A 94 7.71 -3.96 -10.36
CA GLY A 94 8.93 -3.19 -10.11
C GLY A 94 8.72 -2.07 -9.10
N ILE A 95 7.69 -1.23 -9.30
CA ILE A 95 7.34 -0.15 -8.36
C ILE A 95 7.04 -0.72 -6.98
N TYR A 96 6.30 -1.83 -6.89
CA TYR A 96 5.99 -2.45 -5.61
C TYR A 96 7.23 -2.88 -4.86
N PHE A 97 8.18 -3.57 -5.54
CA PHE A 97 9.43 -3.99 -4.93
C PHE A 97 10.32 -2.80 -4.56
N ASP A 98 10.38 -1.74 -5.37
CA ASP A 98 11.10 -0.51 -5.03
C ASP A 98 10.55 0.11 -3.72
N VAL A 99 9.21 0.15 -3.56
CA VAL A 99 8.53 0.61 -2.34
C VAL A 99 8.85 -0.27 -1.12
N VAL A 100 9.02 -1.58 -1.32
CA VAL A 100 9.33 -2.52 -0.23
C VAL A 100 10.82 -2.49 0.11
N THR A 101 11.71 -2.30 -0.86
CA THR A 101 13.16 -2.20 -0.66
C THR A 101 13.54 -0.91 0.08
N ASP A 102 12.96 0.23 -0.31
CA ASP A 102 13.07 1.49 0.42
C ASP A 102 11.82 1.68 1.31
N LEU A 103 11.77 0.88 2.39
CA LEU A 103 10.60 0.78 3.25
C LEU A 103 10.44 2.03 4.12
N GLN A 104 9.98 3.11 3.50
CA GLN A 104 9.62 4.34 4.21
C GLN A 104 8.59 4.09 5.32
N PRO A 105 8.62 4.86 6.42
CA PRO A 105 7.73 4.67 7.57
C PRO A 105 6.24 4.54 7.21
N VAL A 106 5.77 5.29 6.23
CA VAL A 106 4.39 5.25 5.74
C VAL A 106 4.04 3.90 5.11
N ASN A 107 4.95 3.29 4.36
CA ASN A 107 4.77 1.98 3.74
C ASN A 107 4.84 0.86 4.78
N ARG A 108 5.76 0.97 5.74
CA ARG A 108 5.83 0.06 6.90
C ARG A 108 4.54 0.11 7.71
N ALA A 109 4.05 1.31 8.03
CA ALA A 109 2.78 1.48 8.74
C ALA A 109 1.60 0.84 8.00
N ARG A 110 1.53 0.97 6.67
CA ARG A 110 0.50 0.33 5.85
C ARG A 110 0.51 -1.19 6.00
N LEU A 111 1.68 -1.82 5.94
CA LEU A 111 1.82 -3.27 6.11
C LEU A 111 1.45 -3.73 7.53
N VAL A 112 1.90 -2.98 8.55
CA VAL A 112 1.57 -3.26 9.96
C VAL A 112 0.06 -3.11 10.20
N LEU A 113 -0.57 -2.06 9.70
CA LEU A 113 -2.02 -1.86 9.79
C LEU A 113 -2.79 -2.98 9.08
N TRP A 114 -2.33 -3.40 7.91
CA TRP A 114 -2.96 -4.51 7.20
C TRP A 114 -2.87 -5.81 8.01
N ALA A 115 -1.69 -6.15 8.56
CA ALA A 115 -1.51 -7.34 9.39
C ALA A 115 -2.36 -7.27 10.68
N ASP A 116 -2.45 -6.09 11.29
CA ASP A 116 -3.26 -5.86 12.49
C ASP A 116 -4.76 -6.10 12.25
N THR A 117 -5.28 -5.81 11.04
CA THR A 117 -6.69 -6.06 10.71
C THR A 117 -7.10 -7.54 10.78
N VAL A 118 -6.13 -8.46 10.70
CA VAL A 118 -6.38 -9.90 10.84
C VAL A 118 -6.54 -10.28 12.31
N ALA A 119 -5.72 -9.70 13.19
CA ALA A 119 -5.66 -10.04 14.61
C ALA A 119 -6.64 -9.22 15.47
N ASN A 120 -6.82 -7.94 15.11
CA ASN A 120 -7.56 -6.97 15.89
C ASN A 120 -8.58 -6.23 15.01
N PRO A 121 -9.76 -6.78 14.79
CA PRO A 121 -10.77 -6.18 13.94
C PRO A 121 -11.47 -5.00 14.66
N GLU A 122 -10.76 -3.91 14.92
CA GLU A 122 -11.41 -2.63 15.20
C GLU A 122 -12.15 -2.21 13.93
N GLU A 123 -13.45 -2.10 14.01
CA GLU A 123 -14.38 -2.12 12.90
C GLU A 123 -14.08 -1.03 11.84
N ASP A 124 -13.83 0.20 12.27
CA ASP A 124 -13.61 1.33 11.37
C ASP A 124 -12.30 1.24 10.57
N THR A 125 -11.19 0.94 11.24
CA THR A 125 -9.86 0.80 10.60
C THR A 125 -9.85 -0.38 9.63
N ARG A 126 -10.41 -1.52 10.07
CA ARG A 126 -10.54 -2.71 9.23
C ARG A 126 -11.34 -2.44 7.97
N THR A 127 -12.52 -1.83 8.09
CA THR A 127 -13.39 -1.54 6.95
C THR A 127 -12.67 -0.72 5.90
N ARG A 128 -11.92 0.32 6.29
CA ARG A 128 -11.14 1.16 5.39
C ARG A 128 -9.97 0.43 4.74
N MET A 129 -9.22 -0.38 5.52
CA MET A 129 -8.12 -1.18 4.99
C MET A 129 -8.61 -2.22 3.98
N VAL A 130 -9.73 -2.89 4.26
CA VAL A 130 -10.35 -3.86 3.35
C VAL A 130 -10.85 -3.18 2.07
N ALA A 131 -11.44 -1.98 2.18
CA ALA A 131 -11.87 -1.22 1.02
C ALA A 131 -10.68 -0.85 0.12
N ALA A 132 -9.61 -0.29 0.69
CA ALA A 132 -8.40 0.06 -0.06
C ALA A 132 -7.72 -1.17 -0.70
N ASP A 133 -7.71 -2.32 -0.01
CA ASP A 133 -7.21 -3.58 -0.55
C ASP A 133 -8.05 -4.08 -1.73
N ARG A 134 -9.36 -3.93 -1.65
CA ARG A 134 -10.26 -4.27 -2.74
C ARG A 134 -10.04 -3.37 -3.95
N GLU A 135 -9.98 -2.07 -3.75
CA GLU A 135 -9.72 -1.10 -4.83
C GLU A 135 -8.39 -1.39 -5.55
N PHE A 136 -7.33 -1.68 -4.80
CA PHE A 136 -6.03 -2.04 -5.37
C PHE A 136 -6.12 -3.30 -6.24
N ARG A 137 -6.82 -4.33 -5.78
CA ARG A 137 -7.03 -5.58 -6.49
C ARG A 137 -7.91 -5.40 -7.72
N GLU A 138 -8.98 -4.62 -7.62
CA GLU A 138 -9.90 -4.30 -8.72
C GLU A 138 -9.19 -3.52 -9.85
N GLU A 139 -8.28 -2.63 -9.50
CA GLU A 139 -7.51 -1.88 -10.49
C GLU A 139 -6.56 -2.78 -11.29
N ILE A 140 -5.93 -3.76 -10.65
CA ILE A 140 -5.13 -4.79 -11.33
C ILE A 140 -6.04 -5.69 -12.19
N GLU A 141 -7.18 -6.13 -11.66
CA GLU A 141 -8.15 -6.93 -12.41
C GLU A 141 -8.62 -6.24 -13.68
N LYS A 142 -8.93 -4.95 -13.59
CA LYS A 142 -9.37 -4.12 -14.72
C LYS A 142 -8.33 -4.13 -15.86
N ARG A 143 -7.04 -3.99 -15.52
CA ARG A 143 -5.94 -4.04 -16.51
C ARG A 143 -5.85 -5.41 -17.16
N ILE A 144 -5.88 -6.49 -16.36
CA ILE A 144 -5.85 -7.85 -16.88
C ILE A 144 -7.05 -8.12 -17.79
N ARG A 145 -8.24 -7.69 -17.41
CA ARG A 145 -9.46 -7.83 -18.20
C ARG A 145 -9.36 -7.09 -19.53
N ALA A 146 -8.80 -5.88 -19.54
CA ALA A 146 -8.56 -5.12 -20.75
C ALA A 146 -7.58 -5.84 -21.70
N GLY A 147 -6.48 -6.39 -21.17
CA GLY A 147 -5.50 -7.16 -21.93
C GLY A 147 -6.10 -8.46 -22.53
N VAL A 148 -6.95 -9.17 -21.79
CA VAL A 148 -7.69 -10.33 -22.31
C VAL A 148 -8.63 -9.92 -23.46
N THR A 149 -9.37 -8.84 -23.28
CA THR A 149 -10.32 -8.33 -24.30
C THR A 149 -9.58 -7.87 -25.56
N ALA A 150 -8.39 -7.27 -25.41
CA ALA A 150 -7.55 -6.84 -26.53
C ALA A 150 -6.76 -7.98 -27.17
N GLY A 151 -6.87 -9.23 -26.68
CA GLY A 151 -6.12 -10.37 -27.21
C GLY A 151 -4.60 -10.33 -26.91
N GLN A 152 -4.19 -9.50 -25.97
CA GLN A 152 -2.77 -9.40 -25.55
C GLN A 152 -2.30 -10.58 -24.70
N VAL A 153 -3.24 -11.30 -24.08
CA VAL A 153 -2.98 -12.46 -23.23
C VAL A 153 -4.03 -13.55 -23.48
N PRO A 154 -3.73 -14.83 -23.15
CA PRO A 154 -4.63 -15.93 -23.40
C PRO A 154 -6.03 -15.74 -22.76
N SER A 155 -7.09 -16.03 -23.51
CA SER A 155 -8.49 -15.88 -23.07
C SER A 155 -8.85 -16.72 -21.84
N MET A 156 -8.08 -17.77 -21.54
CA MET A 156 -8.22 -18.61 -20.35
C MET A 156 -7.67 -17.99 -19.06
N VAL A 157 -7.04 -16.80 -19.14
CA VAL A 157 -6.62 -16.06 -17.95
C VAL A 157 -7.88 -15.59 -17.22
N HIS A 158 -7.98 -15.95 -15.93
CA HIS A 158 -9.08 -15.52 -15.08
C HIS A 158 -8.71 -14.20 -14.39
N PRO A 159 -9.22 -13.03 -14.82
CA PRO A 159 -8.70 -11.73 -14.38
C PRO A 159 -8.77 -11.53 -12.86
N HIS A 160 -9.91 -11.80 -12.25
CA HIS A 160 -10.11 -11.67 -10.81
C HIS A 160 -9.18 -12.60 -10.00
N GLY A 161 -9.06 -13.86 -10.41
CA GLY A 161 -8.18 -14.83 -9.76
C GLY A 161 -6.71 -14.44 -9.86
N LEU A 162 -6.28 -14.01 -11.05
CA LEU A 162 -4.89 -13.60 -11.27
C LEU A 162 -4.56 -12.32 -10.47
N ALA A 163 -5.46 -11.33 -10.45
CA ALA A 163 -5.27 -10.14 -9.61
C ALA A 163 -5.12 -10.50 -8.12
N THR A 164 -5.93 -11.44 -7.63
CA THR A 164 -5.83 -11.93 -6.24
C THR A 164 -4.47 -12.59 -5.98
N VAL A 165 -3.99 -13.43 -6.89
CA VAL A 165 -2.67 -14.11 -6.77
C VAL A 165 -1.53 -13.10 -6.80
N ILE A 166 -1.55 -12.13 -7.72
CA ILE A 166 -0.54 -11.06 -7.80
C ILE A 166 -0.46 -10.32 -6.46
N VAL A 167 -1.58 -9.84 -5.96
CA VAL A 167 -1.61 -9.09 -4.68
C VAL A 167 -1.14 -9.96 -3.52
N ALA A 168 -1.50 -11.24 -3.49
CA ALA A 168 -1.08 -12.18 -2.45
C ALA A 168 0.44 -12.41 -2.46
N MET A 169 1.05 -12.62 -3.63
CA MET A 169 2.50 -12.78 -3.77
C MET A 169 3.25 -11.53 -3.33
N LEU A 170 2.87 -10.37 -3.86
CA LEU A 170 3.50 -9.09 -3.53
C LEU A 170 3.43 -8.79 -2.03
N ARG A 171 2.25 -8.95 -1.44
CA ARG A 171 2.06 -8.71 -0.01
C ARG A 171 2.77 -9.74 0.85
N GLY A 172 2.78 -11.01 0.44
CA GLY A 172 3.48 -12.06 1.16
C GLY A 172 4.97 -11.77 1.28
N VAL A 173 5.62 -11.40 0.17
CA VAL A 173 7.04 -11.01 0.16
C VAL A 173 7.27 -9.77 1.03
N ALA A 174 6.43 -8.73 0.89
CA ALA A 174 6.55 -7.52 1.70
C ALA A 174 6.40 -7.77 3.20
N LEU A 175 5.50 -8.65 3.62
CA LEU A 175 5.36 -9.00 5.04
C LEU A 175 6.55 -9.82 5.56
N GLN A 176 7.10 -10.72 4.74
CA GLN A 176 8.29 -11.46 5.10
C GLN A 176 9.48 -10.52 5.31
N SER A 177 9.69 -9.53 4.43
CA SER A 177 10.79 -8.57 4.56
C SER A 177 10.67 -7.62 5.77
N VAL A 178 9.45 -7.41 6.29
CA VAL A 178 9.25 -6.65 7.54
C VAL A 178 9.66 -7.47 8.78
N ILE A 179 9.59 -8.80 8.68
CA ILE A 179 9.87 -9.72 9.78
C ILE A 179 11.34 -10.20 9.76
N ASP A 180 11.91 -10.37 8.56
CA ASP A 180 13.25 -10.94 8.37
C ASP A 180 14.03 -10.11 7.35
N ASP A 181 15.11 -9.49 7.80
CA ASP A 181 16.00 -8.65 6.98
C ASP A 181 16.82 -9.45 5.95
N HIS A 182 16.81 -10.79 6.04
CA HIS A 182 17.52 -11.68 5.11
C HIS A 182 16.66 -12.13 3.92
N VAL A 183 15.43 -11.65 3.78
CA VAL A 183 14.61 -11.98 2.61
C VAL A 183 15.25 -11.44 1.34
N ASP A 184 15.50 -12.33 0.38
CA ASP A 184 16.03 -11.99 -0.94
C ASP A 184 14.94 -11.31 -1.79
N LEU A 185 14.84 -9.99 -1.67
CA LEU A 185 13.84 -9.19 -2.39
C LEU A 185 14.13 -9.15 -3.91
N GLU A 186 15.39 -9.16 -4.31
CA GLU A 186 15.77 -9.13 -5.74
C GLU A 186 15.42 -10.47 -6.42
N GLY A 187 15.78 -11.58 -5.78
CA GLY A 187 15.39 -12.92 -6.24
C GLY A 187 13.88 -13.10 -6.27
N ALA A 188 13.18 -12.67 -5.21
CA ALA A 188 11.71 -12.73 -5.16
C ALA A 188 11.04 -11.90 -6.27
N ARG A 189 11.55 -10.71 -6.57
CA ARG A 189 11.09 -9.89 -7.70
C ARG A 189 11.23 -10.63 -9.02
N SER A 190 12.42 -11.19 -9.27
CA SER A 190 12.73 -11.93 -10.49
C SER A 190 11.80 -13.13 -10.68
N GLU A 191 11.54 -13.89 -9.62
CA GLU A 191 10.64 -15.06 -9.67
C GLU A 191 9.17 -14.65 -9.88
N VAL A 192 8.70 -13.60 -9.21
CA VAL A 192 7.33 -13.10 -9.41
C VAL A 192 7.13 -12.64 -10.84
N GLU A 193 8.08 -11.88 -11.41
CA GLU A 193 8.04 -11.45 -12.80
C GLU A 193 8.03 -12.65 -13.77
N ALA A 194 8.90 -13.64 -13.56
CA ALA A 194 8.98 -14.84 -14.40
C ALA A 194 7.68 -15.67 -14.38
N LEU A 195 7.10 -15.89 -13.20
CA LEU A 195 5.84 -16.61 -13.04
C LEU A 195 4.68 -15.90 -13.78
N LEU A 196 4.61 -14.59 -13.67
CA LEU A 196 3.56 -13.80 -14.33
C LEU A 196 3.75 -13.77 -15.85
N ILE A 197 4.96 -13.54 -16.35
CA ILE A 197 5.25 -13.57 -17.79
C ILE A 197 4.88 -14.95 -18.35
N HIS A 198 5.34 -16.02 -17.73
CA HIS A 198 5.00 -17.38 -18.15
C HIS A 198 3.50 -17.60 -18.21
N ARG A 199 2.76 -17.17 -17.17
CA ARG A 199 1.29 -17.31 -17.11
C ARG A 199 0.57 -16.52 -18.19
N LEU A 200 1.09 -15.36 -18.57
CA LEU A 200 0.48 -14.45 -19.55
C LEU A 200 0.86 -14.74 -21.00
N THR A 201 1.98 -15.41 -21.24
CA THR A 201 2.49 -15.66 -22.61
C THR A 201 2.31 -17.09 -23.07
N THR A 202 2.10 -18.06 -22.15
CA THR A 202 1.98 -19.46 -22.52
C THR A 202 0.56 -19.78 -22.95
N GLU A 203 0.36 -20.07 -24.21
CA GLU A 203 -0.86 -20.75 -24.70
C GLU A 203 -0.85 -22.17 -24.14
N GLN A 204 -1.81 -22.46 -23.26
CA GLN A 204 -2.03 -23.85 -22.86
C GLN A 204 -2.54 -24.61 -24.09
N LYS A 205 -1.70 -25.50 -24.65
CA LYS A 205 -2.15 -26.45 -25.67
C LYS A 205 -3.40 -27.13 -25.13
N ALA A 206 -4.53 -26.90 -25.77
CA ALA A 206 -5.76 -27.61 -25.48
C ALA A 206 -5.45 -29.12 -25.57
N GLY A 207 -5.45 -29.79 -24.43
CA GLY A 207 -5.34 -31.24 -24.38
C GLY A 207 -6.55 -31.82 -25.10
N HIS A 208 -6.27 -32.59 -26.11
CA HIS A 208 -7.23 -33.44 -26.79
C HIS A 208 -7.67 -34.56 -25.85
#